data_cde5b19c57348358002cd18a79629db9
#
_entry.id   cde5b19c57348358002cd18a79629db9
#
_cell.length_a   1.000
_cell.length_b   1.000
_cell.length_c   1.000
_cell.angle_alpha   90.00
_cell.angle_beta   90.00
_cell.angle_gamma   90.00
#
_symmetry.space_group_name_H-M   'P 1'
#
loop_
_entity.id
_entity.type
_entity.pdbx_description
1 polymer ?
#
loop_
_entity_poly.entity_id
_entity_poly.type
_entity_poly.pdbx_seq_one_letter_code
_entity_poly.pdbx_strand_id
1 'polypeptide(L)'
;MAAAQGEAMITRRRFTMTMLGSAIAGVASEAFAAGAARADAFEKQLAAIEAQVGGRLGVAMLDTASAHVRGRRMHERFPMCSTFKLLLASAVMARKDHGEEDLARRVVYSPAQVVSYSPVSGSRAGGEGMTVAELCEAALTRSDNTAANLLLESVGGPSAITAFARGLGDPLTRLDRNETSLNEAIPGDPRDTTTPAAMVANLHELLLGERLSAASREQLIAWLVANETGDARLRAGLPKEWRVGDKTGTGDRGTANDIAIVWPTGRAPILVATYLTGATRASSAQRDAAIAKVGACMANC
;
A
#
# COMPACT_ATOMS: atom_id res chain seq x y z
N MET A 1 60.22 26.26 -63.19
CA MET A 1 60.89 25.00 -63.62
C MET A 1 60.80 23.98 -62.49
N ALA A 2 60.21 22.78 -62.81
CA ALA A 2 60.36 21.46 -62.18
C ALA A 2 60.03 21.36 -60.66
N ALA A 3 58.95 20.93 -60.26
CA ALA A 3 58.30 19.63 -60.00
C ALA A 3 59.26 18.55 -59.38
N ALA A 4 58.97 18.15 -58.15
CA ALA A 4 59.33 16.83 -57.68
C ALA A 4 58.17 16.33 -56.69
N GLN A 5 57.52 15.32 -57.13
CA GLN A 5 56.50 14.52 -56.39
C GLN A 5 57.19 13.64 -55.36
N GLY A 6 56.66 13.60 -54.15
CA GLY A 6 57.07 12.64 -53.12
C GLY A 6 55.84 11.88 -52.69
N GLU A 7 55.67 10.64 -53.18
CA GLU A 7 54.65 9.69 -52.76
C GLU A 7 54.89 9.22 -51.31
N ALA A 8 53.92 9.43 -50.44
CA ALA A 8 53.90 8.87 -49.11
C ALA A 8 53.08 7.59 -49.12
N MET A 9 53.74 6.46 -48.86
CA MET A 9 53.21 5.12 -48.72
C MET A 9 52.30 5.02 -47.48
N ILE A 10 51.03 4.76 -47.69
CA ILE A 10 50.03 4.46 -46.62
C ILE A 10 50.15 3.00 -46.24
N THR A 11 50.72 2.74 -45.08
CA THR A 11 50.74 1.41 -44.45
C THR A 11 49.37 1.12 -43.83
N ARG A 12 48.67 0.16 -44.37
CA ARG A 12 47.40 -0.39 -43.82
C ARG A 12 47.69 -1.13 -42.53
N ARG A 13 47.50 -0.48 -41.38
CA ARG A 13 47.30 -1.19 -40.11
C ARG A 13 45.87 -1.75 -40.08
N ARG A 14 45.74 -3.06 -40.19
CA ARG A 14 44.54 -3.80 -39.91
C ARG A 14 44.24 -3.66 -38.41
N PHE A 15 43.18 -2.90 -38.07
CA PHE A 15 42.61 -2.83 -36.75
C PHE A 15 41.68 -4.02 -36.62
N THR A 16 42.12 -5.05 -35.90
CA THR A 16 41.28 -6.19 -35.52
C THR A 16 40.39 -5.72 -34.39
N MET A 17 39.15 -5.32 -34.69
CA MET A 17 38.13 -5.00 -33.71
C MET A 17 37.57 -6.33 -33.18
N THR A 18 38.08 -6.77 -32.03
CA THR A 18 37.57 -7.95 -31.32
C THR A 18 36.16 -7.65 -30.83
N MET A 19 35.20 -8.41 -31.32
CA MET A 19 33.80 -8.35 -30.92
C MET A 19 33.65 -8.74 -29.44
N LEU A 20 33.57 -7.79 -28.53
CA LEU A 20 33.18 -7.96 -27.12
C LEU A 20 31.71 -7.55 -26.88
N GLY A 21 30.90 -7.50 -27.95
CA GLY A 21 29.52 -7.02 -27.89
C GLY A 21 28.42 -8.06 -27.60
N SER A 22 28.74 -9.35 -27.71
CA SER A 22 27.69 -10.41 -27.69
C SER A 22 27.34 -10.94 -26.32
N ALA A 23 28.17 -10.77 -25.29
CA ALA A 23 27.91 -11.33 -23.97
C ALA A 23 26.96 -10.46 -23.11
N ILE A 24 26.97 -9.13 -23.27
CA ILE A 24 26.16 -8.21 -22.47
C ILE A 24 24.67 -8.26 -22.93
N ALA A 25 24.40 -8.43 -24.21
CA ALA A 25 23.04 -8.54 -24.73
C ALA A 25 22.35 -9.85 -24.31
N GLY A 26 23.09 -10.95 -24.16
CA GLY A 26 22.57 -12.24 -23.71
C GLY A 26 22.11 -12.21 -22.26
N VAL A 27 22.92 -11.68 -21.36
CA VAL A 27 22.61 -11.60 -19.92
C VAL A 27 21.41 -10.71 -19.63
N ALA A 28 21.28 -9.57 -20.34
CA ALA A 28 20.12 -8.68 -20.20
C ALA A 28 18.82 -9.34 -20.71
N SER A 29 18.89 -10.13 -21.79
CA SER A 29 17.73 -10.83 -22.35
C SER A 29 17.28 -11.97 -21.43
N GLU A 30 18.19 -12.72 -20.85
CA GLU A 30 17.86 -13.81 -19.89
C GLU A 30 17.30 -13.25 -18.59
N ALA A 31 17.84 -12.17 -18.04
CA ALA A 31 17.32 -11.49 -16.85
C ALA A 31 15.90 -10.95 -17.07
N PHE A 32 15.62 -10.37 -18.23
CA PHE A 32 14.31 -9.88 -18.60
C PHE A 32 13.29 -11.03 -18.77
N ALA A 33 13.68 -12.11 -19.43
CA ALA A 33 12.84 -13.31 -19.59
C ALA A 33 12.55 -13.99 -18.24
N ALA A 34 13.54 -14.09 -17.36
CA ALA A 34 13.35 -14.62 -16.02
C ALA A 34 12.43 -13.74 -15.15
N GLY A 35 12.53 -12.42 -15.28
CA GLY A 35 11.63 -11.46 -14.63
C GLY A 35 10.19 -11.61 -15.11
N ALA A 36 9.97 -11.72 -16.40
CA ALA A 36 8.65 -11.95 -17.00
C ALA A 36 8.04 -13.28 -16.56
N ALA A 37 8.83 -14.37 -16.55
CA ALA A 37 8.39 -15.69 -16.09
C ALA A 37 7.99 -15.69 -14.59
N ARG A 38 8.72 -14.97 -13.74
CA ARG A 38 8.39 -14.81 -12.31
C ARG A 38 7.11 -14.01 -12.11
N ALA A 39 6.89 -12.93 -12.89
CA ALA A 39 5.67 -12.14 -12.83
C ALA A 39 4.45 -12.98 -13.23
N ASP A 40 4.55 -13.79 -14.28
CA ASP A 40 3.51 -14.70 -14.73
C ASP A 40 3.21 -15.80 -13.69
N ALA A 41 4.24 -16.35 -13.04
CA ALA A 41 4.08 -17.33 -11.96
C ALA A 41 3.35 -16.73 -10.75
N PHE A 42 3.70 -15.50 -10.34
CA PHE A 42 3.04 -14.80 -9.24
C PHE A 42 1.56 -14.54 -9.55
N GLU A 43 1.25 -14.03 -10.75
CA GLU A 43 -0.15 -13.81 -11.16
C GLU A 43 -0.97 -15.10 -11.19
N LYS A 44 -0.40 -16.22 -11.66
CA LYS A 44 -1.05 -17.54 -11.66
C LYS A 44 -1.38 -18.01 -10.24
N GLN A 45 -0.47 -17.80 -9.29
CA GLN A 45 -0.71 -18.11 -7.87
C GLN A 45 -1.85 -17.26 -7.30
N LEU A 46 -1.87 -15.96 -7.59
CA LEU A 46 -2.96 -15.07 -7.18
C LEU A 46 -4.31 -15.48 -7.80
N ALA A 47 -4.31 -15.89 -9.07
CA ALA A 47 -5.51 -16.41 -9.74
C ALA A 47 -6.04 -17.70 -9.09
N ALA A 48 -5.15 -18.58 -8.65
CA ALA A 48 -5.53 -19.80 -7.92
C ALA A 48 -6.13 -19.48 -6.53
N ILE A 49 -5.57 -18.50 -5.82
CA ILE A 49 -6.13 -18.02 -4.53
C ILE A 49 -7.52 -17.45 -4.75
N GLU A 50 -7.70 -16.59 -5.77
CA GLU A 50 -9.01 -16.01 -6.13
C GLU A 50 -10.04 -17.10 -6.42
N ALA A 51 -9.68 -18.08 -7.25
CA ALA A 51 -10.56 -19.18 -7.61
C ALA A 51 -10.99 -20.02 -6.39
N GLN A 52 -10.09 -20.21 -5.43
CA GLN A 52 -10.33 -20.99 -4.22
C GLN A 52 -11.25 -20.25 -3.22
N VAL A 53 -11.04 -18.94 -2.99
CA VAL A 53 -11.81 -18.18 -1.99
C VAL A 53 -13.12 -17.64 -2.57
N GLY A 54 -13.20 -17.49 -3.89
CA GLY A 54 -14.29 -16.82 -4.60
C GLY A 54 -14.21 -15.30 -4.51
N GLY A 55 -15.11 -14.62 -5.23
CA GLY A 55 -15.11 -13.16 -5.33
C GLY A 55 -14.04 -12.62 -6.28
N ARG A 56 -13.53 -11.43 -6.01
CA ARG A 56 -12.45 -10.77 -6.77
C ARG A 56 -11.29 -10.46 -5.84
N LEU A 57 -10.08 -10.85 -6.25
CA LEU A 57 -8.83 -10.58 -5.54
C LEU A 57 -7.98 -9.60 -6.36
N GLY A 58 -7.78 -8.39 -5.85
CA GLY A 58 -6.87 -7.38 -6.38
C GLY A 58 -5.60 -7.31 -5.53
N VAL A 59 -4.45 -7.42 -6.16
CA VAL A 59 -3.14 -7.34 -5.50
C VAL A 59 -2.20 -6.49 -6.35
N ALA A 60 -1.50 -5.56 -5.72
CA ALA A 60 -0.32 -4.93 -6.27
C ALA A 60 0.82 -5.05 -5.26
N MET A 61 2.01 -5.38 -5.73
CA MET A 61 3.23 -5.49 -4.95
C MET A 61 4.34 -4.70 -5.66
N LEU A 62 4.99 -3.79 -4.96
CA LEU A 62 6.16 -3.05 -5.40
C LEU A 62 7.39 -3.55 -4.65
N ASP A 63 8.35 -4.11 -5.35
CA ASP A 63 9.70 -4.33 -4.86
C ASP A 63 10.49 -3.03 -5.04
N THR A 64 10.86 -2.37 -3.94
CA THR A 64 11.51 -1.05 -4.00
C THR A 64 12.97 -1.10 -4.47
N ALA A 65 13.61 -2.28 -4.47
CA ALA A 65 14.95 -2.44 -5.02
C ALA A 65 14.95 -2.40 -6.55
N SER A 66 13.94 -3.00 -7.17
CA SER A 66 13.83 -3.11 -8.63
C SER A 66 12.87 -2.09 -9.24
N ALA A 67 12.08 -1.41 -8.42
CA ALA A 67 10.97 -0.54 -8.82
C ALA A 67 9.88 -1.27 -9.66
N HIS A 68 9.87 -2.61 -9.67
CA HIS A 68 8.87 -3.37 -10.41
C HIS A 68 7.59 -3.52 -9.62
N VAL A 69 6.47 -3.18 -10.26
CA VAL A 69 5.12 -3.47 -9.74
C VAL A 69 4.58 -4.71 -10.45
N ARG A 70 4.06 -5.65 -9.67
CA ARG A 70 3.42 -6.88 -10.16
C ARG A 70 2.22 -7.24 -9.31
N GLY A 71 1.29 -7.98 -9.88
CA GLY A 71 0.07 -8.36 -9.16
C GLY A 71 -1.03 -8.84 -10.09
N ARG A 72 -2.25 -8.74 -9.60
CA ARG A 72 -3.48 -9.15 -10.28
C ARG A 72 -4.54 -8.08 -10.10
N ARG A 73 -5.34 -7.80 -11.12
CA ARG A 73 -6.40 -6.78 -11.10
C ARG A 73 -5.94 -5.45 -10.49
N MET A 74 -4.68 -5.08 -10.73
CA MET A 74 -4.00 -3.95 -10.08
C MET A 74 -4.70 -2.62 -10.31
N HIS A 75 -5.42 -2.48 -11.43
CA HIS A 75 -6.07 -1.24 -11.87
C HIS A 75 -7.60 -1.28 -11.73
N GLU A 76 -8.16 -2.36 -11.20
CA GLU A 76 -9.58 -2.45 -10.90
C GLU A 76 -9.89 -1.79 -9.55
N ARG A 77 -11.11 -1.23 -9.43
CA ARG A 77 -11.56 -0.60 -8.16
C ARG A 77 -12.00 -1.64 -7.15
N PHE A 78 -11.61 -1.39 -5.90
CA PHE A 78 -12.01 -2.17 -4.74
C PHE A 78 -12.43 -1.26 -3.60
N PRO A 79 -13.42 -1.65 -2.76
CA PRO A 79 -13.77 -0.93 -1.54
C PRO A 79 -12.56 -0.89 -0.60
N MET A 80 -12.20 0.31 -0.13
CA MET A 80 -11.07 0.47 0.80
C MET A 80 -11.38 -0.09 2.18
N CYS A 81 -12.61 0.06 2.64
CA CYS A 81 -12.93 -0.13 4.04
C CYS A 81 -11.87 0.59 4.91
N SER A 82 -11.53 0.09 6.07
CA SER A 82 -10.61 0.75 7.00
C SER A 82 -9.17 0.95 6.51
N THR A 83 -8.80 0.49 5.30
CA THR A 83 -7.45 0.82 4.76
C THR A 83 -7.31 2.33 4.47
N PHE A 84 -8.41 3.07 4.29
CA PHE A 84 -8.39 4.52 4.15
C PHE A 84 -7.78 5.24 5.37
N LYS A 85 -7.80 4.62 6.55
CA LYS A 85 -7.27 5.20 7.79
C LYS A 85 -5.76 5.47 7.72
N LEU A 86 -5.04 4.78 6.84
CA LEU A 86 -3.66 5.15 6.49
C LEU A 86 -3.61 6.56 5.89
N LEU A 87 -4.43 6.83 4.86
CA LEU A 87 -4.49 8.15 4.22
C LEU A 87 -4.95 9.23 5.19
N LEU A 88 -5.91 8.90 6.06
CA LEU A 88 -6.41 9.82 7.08
C LEU A 88 -5.32 10.21 8.08
N ALA A 89 -4.66 9.24 8.69
CA ALA A 89 -3.56 9.52 9.63
C ALA A 89 -2.41 10.26 8.94
N SER A 90 -2.11 9.93 7.69
CA SER A 90 -1.10 10.63 6.90
C SER A 90 -1.49 12.08 6.61
N ALA A 91 -2.77 12.36 6.33
CA ALA A 91 -3.26 13.73 6.16
C ALA A 91 -3.13 14.55 7.46
N VAL A 92 -3.42 13.94 8.62
CA VAL A 92 -3.20 14.55 9.93
C VAL A 92 -1.70 14.85 10.15
N MET A 93 -0.83 13.89 9.83
CA MET A 93 0.63 14.07 9.97
C MET A 93 1.17 15.14 9.03
N ALA A 94 0.65 15.24 7.80
CA ALA A 94 1.03 16.31 6.87
C ALA A 94 0.61 17.69 7.41
N ARG A 95 -0.60 17.84 7.97
CA ARG A 95 -1.05 19.08 8.61
C ARG A 95 -0.18 19.44 9.81
N LYS A 96 0.20 18.44 10.64
CA LYS A 96 1.15 18.65 11.75
C LYS A 96 2.50 19.14 11.23
N ASP A 97 3.03 18.58 10.15
CA ASP A 97 4.30 19.03 9.56
C ASP A 97 4.25 20.46 9.01
N HIS A 98 3.06 20.93 8.59
CA HIS A 98 2.83 22.30 8.18
C HIS A 98 2.46 23.27 9.33
N GLY A 99 2.36 22.78 10.58
CA GLY A 99 1.95 23.57 11.73
C GLY A 99 0.46 23.88 11.79
N GLU A 100 -0.37 23.16 11.02
CA GLU A 100 -1.84 23.30 10.94
C GLU A 100 -2.58 22.35 11.90
N GLU A 101 -1.87 21.43 12.55
CA GLU A 101 -2.43 20.50 13.54
C GLU A 101 -1.43 20.28 14.67
N ASP A 102 -1.95 20.15 15.89
CA ASP A 102 -1.18 19.74 17.07
C ASP A 102 -1.64 18.36 17.53
N LEU A 103 -0.71 17.41 17.51
CA LEU A 103 -0.97 16.03 17.96
C LEU A 103 -1.35 15.95 19.45
N ALA A 104 -0.97 16.94 20.25
CA ALA A 104 -1.36 17.05 21.65
C ALA A 104 -2.75 17.67 21.85
N ARG A 105 -3.33 18.30 20.81
CA ARG A 105 -4.68 18.84 20.86
C ARG A 105 -5.68 17.77 21.24
N ARG A 106 -6.50 18.05 22.24
CA ARG A 106 -7.51 17.14 22.75
C ARG A 106 -8.86 17.34 22.06
N VAL A 107 -9.44 16.23 21.62
CA VAL A 107 -10.78 16.17 21.02
C VAL A 107 -11.71 15.56 22.06
N VAL A 108 -12.69 16.37 22.50
CA VAL A 108 -13.75 15.92 23.42
C VAL A 108 -14.97 15.56 22.58
N TYR A 109 -15.58 14.44 22.86
CA TYR A 109 -16.74 13.92 22.15
C TYR A 109 -17.72 13.22 23.08
N SER A 110 -18.99 13.21 22.69
CA SER A 110 -20.08 12.66 23.46
C SER A 110 -20.30 11.17 23.18
N PRO A 111 -20.97 10.42 24.06
CA PRO A 111 -21.40 9.04 23.77
C PRO A 111 -22.25 8.90 22.51
N ALA A 112 -23.00 9.94 22.11
CA ALA A 112 -23.81 9.93 20.89
C ALA A 112 -22.98 9.90 19.59
N GLN A 113 -21.71 10.26 19.63
CA GLN A 113 -20.79 10.21 18.48
C GLN A 113 -20.10 8.86 18.35
N VAL A 114 -20.26 7.95 19.31
CA VAL A 114 -19.64 6.61 19.28
C VAL A 114 -20.39 5.74 18.29
N VAL A 115 -19.66 5.21 17.31
CA VAL A 115 -20.18 4.25 16.33
C VAL A 115 -19.68 2.84 16.63
N SER A 116 -20.25 1.84 15.96
CA SER A 116 -19.86 0.46 16.17
C SER A 116 -18.37 0.22 15.85
N TYR A 117 -17.76 -0.72 16.56
CA TYR A 117 -16.34 -1.04 16.49
C TYR A 117 -15.43 0.16 16.87
N SER A 118 -15.52 0.57 18.12
CA SER A 118 -14.73 1.66 18.72
C SER A 118 -14.04 1.16 20.00
N PRO A 119 -13.07 0.22 19.87
CA PRO A 119 -12.51 -0.51 21.02
C PRO A 119 -11.69 0.35 21.98
N VAL A 120 -11.21 1.51 21.52
CA VAL A 120 -10.44 2.45 22.36
C VAL A 120 -11.28 3.68 22.68
N SER A 121 -11.80 4.36 21.67
CA SER A 121 -12.52 5.63 21.83
C SER A 121 -13.87 5.47 22.54
N GLY A 122 -14.53 4.31 22.41
CA GLY A 122 -15.82 4.06 23.05
C GLY A 122 -15.84 4.30 24.55
N SER A 123 -14.78 3.90 25.26
CA SER A 123 -14.65 4.06 26.71
C SER A 123 -14.21 5.45 27.17
N ARG A 124 -13.82 6.34 26.25
CA ARG A 124 -13.35 7.70 26.51
C ARG A 124 -14.41 8.77 26.22
N ALA A 125 -15.56 8.37 25.66
CA ALA A 125 -16.65 9.28 25.31
C ALA A 125 -17.30 9.89 26.59
N GLY A 126 -17.61 11.17 26.53
CA GLY A 126 -18.21 11.91 27.67
C GLY A 126 -17.23 12.28 28.77
N GLY A 127 -15.95 11.92 28.63
CA GLY A 127 -14.89 12.30 29.57
C GLY A 127 -13.96 13.38 28.95
N GLU A 128 -12.67 13.29 29.30
CA GLU A 128 -11.65 14.24 28.81
C GLU A 128 -11.37 14.10 27.28
N GLY A 129 -11.94 13.11 26.63
CA GLY A 129 -11.67 12.81 25.22
C GLY A 129 -10.30 12.18 24.98
N MET A 130 -9.80 12.37 23.75
CA MET A 130 -8.51 11.80 23.31
C MET A 130 -7.69 12.87 22.58
N THR A 131 -6.36 12.78 22.65
CA THR A 131 -5.50 13.62 21.82
C THR A 131 -5.57 13.18 20.36
N VAL A 132 -5.20 14.06 19.44
CA VAL A 132 -5.12 13.73 17.99
C VAL A 132 -4.14 12.56 17.76
N ALA A 133 -3.02 12.51 18.51
CA ALA A 133 -2.10 11.37 18.47
C ALA A 133 -2.77 10.06 18.89
N GLU A 134 -3.48 10.04 20.04
CA GLU A 134 -4.23 8.87 20.52
C GLU A 134 -5.31 8.41 19.54
N LEU A 135 -5.98 9.35 18.87
CA LEU A 135 -6.97 9.03 17.83
C LEU A 135 -6.31 8.38 16.60
N CYS A 136 -5.18 8.91 16.13
CA CYS A 136 -4.42 8.32 15.02
C CYS A 136 -3.94 6.89 15.37
N GLU A 137 -3.39 6.72 16.56
CA GLU A 137 -2.97 5.42 17.07
C GLU A 137 -4.13 4.42 17.12
N ALA A 138 -5.25 4.79 17.74
CA ALA A 138 -6.44 3.94 17.82
C ALA A 138 -6.99 3.58 16.43
N ALA A 139 -7.04 4.55 15.50
CA ALA A 139 -7.49 4.32 14.13
C ALA A 139 -6.58 3.36 13.36
N LEU A 140 -5.27 3.42 13.56
CA LEU A 140 -4.31 2.56 12.84
C LEU A 140 -4.10 1.21 13.51
N THR A 141 -3.90 1.17 14.84
CA THR A 141 -3.53 -0.06 15.55
C THR A 141 -4.72 -0.95 15.87
N ARG A 142 -5.88 -0.35 16.15
CA ARG A 142 -7.11 -1.06 16.55
C ARG A 142 -8.25 -0.87 15.54
N SER A 143 -7.99 -0.15 14.46
CA SER A 143 -9.01 0.16 13.45
C SER A 143 -10.28 0.85 14.00
N ASP A 144 -10.15 1.66 15.05
CA ASP A 144 -11.23 2.32 15.77
C ASP A 144 -12.03 3.28 14.85
N ASN A 145 -13.34 3.06 14.75
CA ASN A 145 -14.19 3.79 13.81
C ASN A 145 -14.57 5.19 14.30
N THR A 146 -14.83 5.35 15.60
CA THR A 146 -15.13 6.68 16.16
C THR A 146 -13.88 7.55 16.09
N ALA A 147 -12.71 7.02 16.43
CA ALA A 147 -11.45 7.75 16.28
C ALA A 147 -11.25 8.22 14.83
N ALA A 148 -11.52 7.36 13.84
CA ALA A 148 -11.44 7.73 12.44
C ALA A 148 -12.45 8.85 12.07
N ASN A 149 -13.69 8.78 12.53
CA ASN A 149 -14.70 9.81 12.25
C ASN A 149 -14.32 11.17 12.88
N LEU A 150 -13.82 11.19 14.10
CA LEU A 150 -13.34 12.41 14.77
C LEU A 150 -12.16 13.04 14.03
N LEU A 151 -11.22 12.21 13.54
CA LEU A 151 -10.13 12.72 12.70
C LEU A 151 -10.62 13.20 11.34
N LEU A 152 -11.58 12.50 10.69
CA LEU A 152 -12.20 12.96 9.44
C LEU A 152 -12.83 14.33 9.61
N GLU A 153 -13.59 14.55 10.70
CA GLU A 153 -14.17 15.85 11.01
C GLU A 153 -13.09 16.94 11.13
N SER A 154 -11.98 16.63 11.80
CA SER A 154 -10.90 17.61 12.02
C SER A 154 -10.14 17.99 10.74
N VAL A 155 -10.09 17.10 9.74
CA VAL A 155 -9.40 17.37 8.47
C VAL A 155 -10.32 17.92 7.36
N GLY A 156 -11.64 18.06 7.61
CA GLY A 156 -12.62 18.57 6.65
C GLY A 156 -13.45 17.51 5.93
N GLY A 157 -13.56 16.32 6.51
CA GLY A 157 -14.44 15.23 6.06
C GLY A 157 -13.83 14.34 4.96
N PRO A 158 -14.64 13.40 4.42
CA PRO A 158 -14.19 12.43 3.42
C PRO A 158 -13.58 13.05 2.17
N SER A 159 -14.13 14.19 1.69
CA SER A 159 -13.62 14.89 0.51
C SER A 159 -12.18 15.38 0.69
N ALA A 160 -11.77 15.73 1.92
CA ALA A 160 -10.41 16.13 2.22
C ALA A 160 -9.42 14.97 2.00
N ILE A 161 -9.82 13.73 2.30
CA ILE A 161 -8.99 12.54 2.03
C ILE A 161 -8.87 12.30 0.52
N THR A 162 -9.96 12.51 -0.23
CA THR A 162 -9.91 12.48 -1.69
C THR A 162 -8.94 13.54 -2.24
N ALA A 163 -9.01 14.76 -1.73
CA ALA A 163 -8.10 15.85 -2.12
C ALA A 163 -6.64 15.54 -1.73
N PHE A 164 -6.42 14.97 -0.55
CA PHE A 164 -5.10 14.54 -0.10
C PHE A 164 -4.50 13.49 -1.06
N ALA A 165 -5.28 12.47 -1.44
CA ALA A 165 -4.86 11.48 -2.43
C ALA A 165 -4.49 12.13 -3.77
N ARG A 166 -5.26 13.12 -4.26
CA ARG A 166 -4.91 13.90 -5.47
C ARG A 166 -3.56 14.61 -5.30
N GLY A 167 -3.30 15.17 -4.11
CA GLY A 167 -2.00 15.78 -3.76
C GLY A 167 -0.82 14.80 -3.80
N LEU A 168 -1.06 13.51 -3.58
CA LEU A 168 -0.07 12.43 -3.74
C LEU A 168 0.12 12.00 -5.20
N GLY A 169 -0.65 12.53 -6.14
CA GLY A 169 -0.63 12.10 -7.54
C GLY A 169 -1.57 10.94 -7.86
N ASP A 170 -2.46 10.57 -6.95
CA ASP A 170 -3.43 9.49 -7.14
C ASP A 170 -4.78 10.03 -7.64
N PRO A 171 -5.11 9.85 -8.94
CA PRO A 171 -6.37 10.31 -9.52
C PRO A 171 -7.55 9.39 -9.24
N LEU A 172 -7.32 8.22 -8.63
CA LEU A 172 -8.30 7.14 -8.55
C LEU A 172 -8.95 6.98 -7.18
N THR A 173 -8.18 7.04 -6.10
CA THR A 173 -8.69 6.86 -4.73
C THR A 173 -9.70 7.95 -4.39
N ARG A 174 -10.82 7.56 -3.80
CA ARG A 174 -11.84 8.49 -3.31
C ARG A 174 -12.48 7.98 -2.03
N LEU A 175 -12.73 8.89 -1.13
CA LEU A 175 -13.53 8.69 0.08
C LEU A 175 -14.74 9.61 0.02
N ASP A 176 -15.92 9.06 0.23
CA ASP A 176 -17.19 9.75 0.06
C ASP A 176 -18.03 9.75 1.34
N ARG A 177 -17.80 8.79 2.22
CA ARG A 177 -18.62 8.53 3.41
C ARG A 177 -17.76 8.37 4.66
N ASN A 178 -18.39 8.51 5.81
CA ASN A 178 -17.79 8.22 7.11
C ASN A 178 -17.95 6.75 7.50
N GLU A 179 -17.24 6.31 8.55
CA GLU A 179 -17.49 5.06 9.24
C GLU A 179 -18.90 5.09 9.88
N THR A 180 -19.71 4.08 9.73
CA THR A 180 -19.39 2.77 9.16
C THR A 180 -19.94 2.59 7.74
N SER A 181 -20.64 3.60 7.20
CA SER A 181 -21.35 3.53 5.89
C SER A 181 -20.42 3.25 4.70
N LEU A 182 -19.13 3.62 4.80
CA LEU A 182 -18.13 3.35 3.77
C LEU A 182 -17.82 1.86 3.57
N ASN A 183 -18.29 0.98 4.47
CA ASN A 183 -18.01 -0.46 4.46
C ASN A 183 -19.05 -1.30 3.69
N GLU A 184 -20.08 -0.69 3.10
CA GLU A 184 -21.15 -1.39 2.36
C GLU A 184 -20.66 -2.26 1.21
N ALA A 185 -19.55 -1.89 0.57
CA ALA A 185 -18.91 -2.64 -0.52
C ALA A 185 -19.87 -3.04 -1.65
N ILE A 186 -20.75 -2.13 -2.09
CA ILE A 186 -21.75 -2.38 -3.12
C ILE A 186 -21.04 -2.64 -4.47
N PRO A 187 -21.36 -3.75 -5.18
CA PRO A 187 -20.77 -4.02 -6.48
C PRO A 187 -21.03 -2.90 -7.50
N GLY A 188 -19.99 -2.41 -8.15
CA GLY A 188 -20.07 -1.33 -9.13
C GLY A 188 -20.14 0.08 -8.55
N ASP A 189 -20.29 0.25 -7.23
CA ASP A 189 -20.27 1.55 -6.58
C ASP A 189 -18.83 2.09 -6.55
N PRO A 190 -18.55 3.27 -7.13
CA PRO A 190 -17.21 3.86 -7.10
C PRO A 190 -16.87 4.55 -5.78
N ARG A 191 -17.85 4.80 -4.89
CA ARG A 191 -17.63 5.47 -3.60
C ARG A 191 -16.72 4.63 -2.71
N ASP A 192 -15.86 5.31 -1.96
CA ASP A 192 -14.95 4.75 -0.95
C ASP A 192 -14.02 3.66 -1.52
N THR A 193 -13.58 3.84 -2.77
CA THR A 193 -12.75 2.88 -3.49
C THR A 193 -11.36 3.41 -3.83
N THR A 194 -10.45 2.47 -4.00
CA THR A 194 -9.12 2.65 -4.58
C THR A 194 -8.84 1.55 -5.62
N THR A 195 -7.65 1.56 -6.22
CA THR A 195 -7.08 0.41 -6.93
C THR A 195 -5.84 -0.08 -6.17
N PRO A 196 -5.49 -1.38 -6.24
CA PRO A 196 -4.28 -1.88 -5.60
C PRO A 196 -3.01 -1.10 -6.00
N ALA A 197 -2.86 -0.75 -7.29
CA ALA A 197 -1.72 0.01 -7.79
C ALA A 197 -1.68 1.44 -7.22
N ALA A 198 -2.84 2.13 -7.14
CA ALA A 198 -2.91 3.46 -6.56
C ALA A 198 -2.53 3.44 -5.07
N MET A 199 -3.02 2.45 -4.32
CA MET A 199 -2.70 2.33 -2.90
C MET A 199 -1.21 2.01 -2.66
N VAL A 200 -0.58 1.18 -3.51
CA VAL A 200 0.87 0.93 -3.43
C VAL A 200 1.67 2.20 -3.72
N ALA A 201 1.24 3.02 -4.70
CA ALA A 201 1.85 4.30 -4.96
C ALA A 201 1.72 5.26 -3.76
N ASN A 202 0.52 5.32 -3.14
CA ASN A 202 0.30 6.10 -1.92
C ASN A 202 1.18 5.61 -0.75
N LEU A 203 1.30 4.30 -0.55
CA LEU A 203 2.22 3.73 0.45
C LEU A 203 3.66 4.17 0.20
N HIS A 204 4.12 4.17 -1.05
CA HIS A 204 5.46 4.61 -1.42
C HIS A 204 5.68 6.08 -1.05
N GLU A 205 4.81 6.98 -1.51
CA GLU A 205 4.91 8.42 -1.25
C GLU A 205 4.88 8.75 0.25
N LEU A 206 4.05 8.04 1.03
CA LEU A 206 3.83 8.32 2.45
C LEU A 206 4.88 7.70 3.36
N LEU A 207 5.41 6.51 3.03
CA LEU A 207 6.29 5.76 3.93
C LEU A 207 7.76 5.79 3.50
N LEU A 208 8.06 6.07 2.24
CA LEU A 208 9.42 6.08 1.69
C LEU A 208 9.77 7.37 0.95
N GLY A 209 8.77 8.13 0.48
CA GLY A 209 8.93 9.41 -0.20
C GLY A 209 9.15 10.59 0.76
N GLU A 210 9.01 11.81 0.24
CA GLU A 210 9.29 13.06 0.97
C GLU A 210 8.01 13.87 1.31
N ARG A 211 6.83 13.24 1.20
CA ARG A 211 5.54 13.93 1.48
C ARG A 211 5.32 14.24 2.95
N LEU A 212 5.96 13.50 3.83
CA LEU A 212 5.95 13.73 5.27
C LEU A 212 7.38 13.98 5.77
N SER A 213 7.53 14.71 6.86
CA SER A 213 8.82 14.80 7.55
C SER A 213 9.31 13.41 7.99
N ALA A 214 10.61 13.27 8.22
CA ALA A 214 11.19 11.99 8.69
C ALA A 214 10.51 11.54 9.99
N ALA A 215 10.31 12.44 10.95
CA ALA A 215 9.64 12.14 12.22
C ALA A 215 8.18 11.67 12.03
N SER A 216 7.45 12.29 11.11
CA SER A 216 6.07 11.91 10.81
C SER A 216 5.97 10.56 10.10
N ARG A 217 6.90 10.25 9.19
CA ARG A 217 7.01 8.90 8.58
C ARG A 217 7.34 7.82 9.61
N GLU A 218 8.31 8.07 10.47
CA GLU A 218 8.70 7.13 11.52
C GLU A 218 7.53 6.84 12.47
N GLN A 219 6.79 7.86 12.87
CA GLN A 219 5.61 7.71 13.71
C GLN A 219 4.50 6.92 13.00
N LEU A 220 4.23 7.22 11.72
CA LEU A 220 3.23 6.49 10.92
C LEU A 220 3.62 5.01 10.78
N ILE A 221 4.88 4.73 10.49
CA ILE A 221 5.43 3.36 10.42
C ILE A 221 5.32 2.67 11.78
N ALA A 222 5.61 3.36 12.89
CA ALA A 222 5.49 2.78 14.21
C ALA A 222 4.05 2.33 14.52
N TRP A 223 3.05 3.13 14.20
CA TRP A 223 1.64 2.75 14.35
C TRP A 223 1.25 1.57 13.45
N LEU A 224 1.72 1.53 12.19
CA LEU A 224 1.45 0.39 11.30
C LEU A 224 2.08 -0.91 11.81
N VAL A 225 3.30 -0.84 12.35
CA VAL A 225 3.98 -2.02 12.94
C VAL A 225 3.25 -2.50 14.19
N ALA A 226 2.69 -1.58 14.99
CA ALA A 226 1.91 -1.87 16.19
C ALA A 226 0.46 -2.30 15.89
N ASN A 227 0.06 -2.46 14.61
CA ASN A 227 -1.29 -2.92 14.27
C ASN A 227 -1.56 -4.31 14.86
N GLU A 228 -2.69 -4.43 15.56
CA GLU A 228 -3.16 -5.67 16.20
C GLU A 228 -4.23 -6.41 15.39
N THR A 229 -4.64 -5.89 14.23
CA THR A 229 -5.74 -6.46 13.44
C THR A 229 -5.26 -7.31 12.25
N GLY A 230 -3.95 -7.36 11.99
CA GLY A 230 -3.34 -7.95 10.80
C GLY A 230 -2.79 -9.37 10.93
N ASP A 231 -2.71 -9.92 12.14
CA ASP A 231 -1.97 -11.16 12.43
C ASP A 231 -2.44 -12.39 11.63
N ALA A 232 -3.73 -12.43 11.25
CA ALA A 232 -4.30 -13.54 10.48
C ALA A 232 -4.20 -13.35 8.93
N ARG A 233 -3.72 -12.19 8.47
CA ARG A 233 -3.69 -11.80 7.05
C ARG A 233 -2.27 -11.86 6.48
N LEU A 234 -1.79 -10.81 5.83
CA LEU A 234 -0.45 -10.82 5.20
C LEU A 234 0.63 -11.32 6.15
N ARG A 235 0.62 -10.89 7.41
CA ARG A 235 1.59 -11.30 8.43
C ARG A 235 1.66 -12.83 8.58
N ALA A 236 0.52 -13.52 8.57
CA ALA A 236 0.46 -14.98 8.74
C ALA A 236 1.15 -15.76 7.62
N GLY A 237 1.30 -15.16 6.44
CA GLY A 237 1.94 -15.78 5.29
C GLY A 237 3.41 -15.39 5.09
N LEU A 238 3.90 -14.41 5.85
CA LEU A 238 5.27 -13.92 5.75
C LEU A 238 6.21 -14.62 6.75
N PRO A 239 7.52 -14.72 6.46
CA PRO A 239 8.50 -15.19 7.43
C PRO A 239 8.44 -14.36 8.73
N LYS A 240 8.52 -15.03 9.87
CA LYS A 240 8.35 -14.40 11.20
C LYS A 240 9.44 -13.37 11.53
N GLU A 241 10.60 -13.51 10.93
CA GLU A 241 11.74 -12.59 11.08
C GLU A 241 11.59 -11.31 10.25
N TRP A 242 10.63 -11.24 9.35
CA TRP A 242 10.37 -10.03 8.59
C TRP A 242 9.56 -9.04 9.43
N ARG A 243 10.03 -7.80 9.47
CA ARG A 243 9.25 -6.70 10.07
C ARG A 243 8.11 -6.32 9.12
N VAL A 244 6.91 -6.15 9.66
CA VAL A 244 5.70 -5.80 8.89
C VAL A 244 4.99 -4.64 9.57
N GLY A 245 4.65 -3.63 8.80
CA GLY A 245 3.71 -2.59 9.20
C GLY A 245 2.50 -2.66 8.26
N ASP A 246 1.29 -2.88 8.79
CA ASP A 246 0.11 -3.08 7.96
C ASP A 246 -1.12 -2.32 8.46
N LYS A 247 -2.11 -2.20 7.57
CA LYS A 247 -3.46 -1.73 7.90
C LYS A 247 -4.49 -2.60 7.23
N THR A 248 -5.34 -3.21 8.02
CA THR A 248 -6.45 -4.04 7.53
C THR A 248 -7.69 -3.21 7.19
N GLY A 249 -8.56 -3.82 6.37
CA GLY A 249 -9.90 -3.34 6.10
C GLY A 249 -10.88 -4.51 6.05
N THR A 250 -12.09 -4.33 6.58
CA THR A 250 -13.16 -5.34 6.53
C THR A 250 -14.48 -4.63 6.28
N GLY A 251 -15.28 -5.20 5.40
CA GLY A 251 -16.59 -4.66 5.04
C GLY A 251 -17.58 -5.74 4.70
N ASP A 252 -18.74 -5.30 4.26
CA ASP A 252 -19.82 -6.17 3.84
C ASP A 252 -19.46 -6.98 2.59
N ARG A 253 -20.38 -7.86 2.18
CA ARG A 253 -20.30 -8.64 0.93
C ARG A 253 -19.00 -9.44 0.78
N GLY A 254 -18.45 -9.96 1.89
CA GLY A 254 -17.24 -10.78 1.87
C GLY A 254 -15.97 -9.98 1.53
N THR A 255 -15.91 -8.71 1.96
CA THR A 255 -14.75 -7.85 1.75
C THR A 255 -13.74 -7.99 2.90
N ALA A 256 -12.48 -8.22 2.53
CA ALA A 256 -11.34 -8.26 3.44
C ALA A 256 -10.10 -7.73 2.71
N ASN A 257 -9.40 -6.80 3.32
CA ASN A 257 -8.27 -6.09 2.72
C ASN A 257 -7.08 -6.06 3.69
N ASP A 258 -5.88 -5.95 3.12
CA ASP A 258 -4.68 -5.67 3.90
C ASP A 258 -3.65 -4.94 3.04
N ILE A 259 -3.12 -3.83 3.54
CA ILE A 259 -2.07 -3.05 2.88
C ILE A 259 -0.87 -2.97 3.81
N ALA A 260 0.34 -3.15 3.28
CA ALA A 260 1.51 -3.25 4.12
C ALA A 260 2.80 -2.69 3.50
N ILE A 261 3.70 -2.29 4.38
CA ILE A 261 5.13 -2.20 4.13
C ILE A 261 5.82 -3.37 4.86
N VAL A 262 6.66 -4.09 4.15
CA VAL A 262 7.34 -5.29 4.63
C VAL A 262 8.84 -5.09 4.47
N TRP A 263 9.62 -5.39 5.50
CA TRP A 263 11.09 -5.36 5.47
C TRP A 263 11.64 -6.79 5.52
N PRO A 264 11.92 -7.40 4.36
CA PRO A 264 12.63 -8.68 4.33
C PRO A 264 14.04 -8.55 4.89
N THR A 265 14.54 -9.58 5.55
CA THR A 265 15.90 -9.57 6.10
C THR A 265 16.94 -9.37 4.99
N GLY A 266 17.76 -8.33 5.11
CA GLY A 266 18.85 -8.05 4.16
C GLY A 266 18.41 -7.57 2.76
N ARG A 267 17.14 -7.18 2.59
CA ARG A 267 16.58 -6.67 1.33
C ARG A 267 15.91 -5.30 1.53
N ALA A 268 15.74 -4.58 0.43
CA ALA A 268 14.93 -3.36 0.42
C ALA A 268 13.45 -3.66 0.76
N PRO A 269 12.70 -2.67 1.26
CA PRO A 269 11.28 -2.85 1.59
C PRO A 269 10.43 -3.28 0.40
N ILE A 270 9.35 -4.00 0.68
CA ILE A 270 8.30 -4.34 -0.27
C ILE A 270 7.02 -3.65 0.18
N LEU A 271 6.32 -3.00 -0.75
CA LEU A 271 4.99 -2.45 -0.52
C LEU A 271 3.95 -3.34 -1.18
N VAL A 272 2.85 -3.57 -0.48
CA VAL A 272 1.77 -4.42 -1.00
C VAL A 272 0.41 -3.86 -0.63
N ALA A 273 -0.54 -3.98 -1.55
CA ALA A 273 -1.95 -3.71 -1.32
C ALA A 273 -2.77 -4.90 -1.82
N THR A 274 -3.52 -5.52 -0.90
CA THR A 274 -4.36 -6.69 -1.15
C THR A 274 -5.80 -6.36 -0.82
N TYR A 275 -6.70 -6.56 -1.79
CA TYR A 275 -8.12 -6.30 -1.70
C TYR A 275 -8.91 -7.53 -2.17
N LEU A 276 -9.76 -8.04 -1.30
CA LEU A 276 -10.70 -9.12 -1.62
C LEU A 276 -12.12 -8.61 -1.42
N THR A 277 -13.00 -8.78 -2.40
CA THR A 277 -14.42 -8.43 -2.28
C THR A 277 -15.32 -9.43 -3.01
N GLY A 278 -16.57 -9.52 -2.63
CA GLY A 278 -17.53 -10.45 -3.25
C GLY A 278 -17.34 -11.91 -2.82
N ALA A 279 -16.46 -12.22 -1.89
CA ALA A 279 -16.24 -13.57 -1.36
C ALA A 279 -17.31 -13.95 -0.31
N THR A 280 -18.60 -13.85 -0.70
CA THR A 280 -19.74 -13.95 0.20
C THR A 280 -19.97 -15.36 0.75
N ARG A 281 -19.45 -16.40 0.08
CA ARG A 281 -19.54 -17.80 0.54
C ARG A 281 -18.41 -18.19 1.48
N ALA A 282 -17.31 -17.42 1.47
CA ALA A 282 -16.17 -17.67 2.34
C ALA A 282 -16.42 -17.11 3.75
N SER A 283 -16.05 -17.86 4.77
CA SER A 283 -16.02 -17.37 6.16
C SER A 283 -14.95 -16.29 6.32
N SER A 284 -14.98 -15.54 7.44
CA SER A 284 -13.93 -14.57 7.77
C SER A 284 -12.55 -15.23 7.79
N ALA A 285 -12.42 -16.37 8.45
CA ALA A 285 -11.15 -17.11 8.51
C ALA A 285 -10.64 -17.56 7.13
N GLN A 286 -11.55 -17.94 6.21
CA GLN A 286 -11.15 -18.30 4.85
C GLN A 286 -10.67 -17.10 4.03
N ARG A 287 -11.29 -15.92 4.22
CA ARG A 287 -10.83 -14.68 3.60
C ARG A 287 -9.47 -14.23 4.14
N ASP A 288 -9.29 -14.31 5.47
CA ASP A 288 -8.02 -13.99 6.12
C ASP A 288 -6.90 -14.94 5.64
N ALA A 289 -7.19 -16.26 5.56
CA ALA A 289 -6.26 -17.25 5.03
C ALA A 289 -5.93 -17.03 3.54
N ALA A 290 -6.85 -16.51 2.73
CA ALA A 290 -6.57 -16.16 1.35
C ALA A 290 -5.56 -15.00 1.26
N ILE A 291 -5.69 -13.98 2.12
CA ILE A 291 -4.74 -12.87 2.21
C ILE A 291 -3.38 -13.36 2.75
N ALA A 292 -3.37 -14.27 3.73
CA ALA A 292 -2.13 -14.90 4.21
C ALA A 292 -1.40 -15.65 3.08
N LYS A 293 -2.12 -16.35 2.20
CA LYS A 293 -1.52 -16.99 1.01
C LYS A 293 -0.87 -15.98 0.06
N VAL A 294 -1.44 -14.78 -0.09
CA VAL A 294 -0.77 -13.70 -0.85
C VAL A 294 0.57 -13.36 -0.21
N GLY A 295 0.64 -13.20 1.12
CA GLY A 295 1.89 -13.02 1.86
C GLY A 295 2.92 -14.13 1.58
N ALA A 296 2.48 -15.40 1.62
CA ALA A 296 3.36 -16.54 1.32
C ALA A 296 3.87 -16.53 -0.13
N CYS A 297 3.03 -16.14 -1.10
CA CYS A 297 3.47 -15.99 -2.49
C CYS A 297 4.53 -14.89 -2.65
N MET A 298 4.40 -13.79 -1.89
CA MET A 298 5.38 -12.69 -1.90
C MET A 298 6.73 -13.13 -1.35
N ALA A 299 6.76 -13.94 -0.30
CA ALA A 299 7.99 -14.41 0.33
C ALA A 299 8.83 -15.32 -0.60
N ASN A 300 8.20 -15.93 -1.59
CA ASN A 300 8.82 -16.83 -2.57
C ASN A 300 9.20 -16.11 -3.89
N CYS A 301 9.06 -14.79 -3.95
CA CYS A 301 9.42 -13.96 -5.12
C CYS A 301 10.78 -13.22 -4.94
#